data_410f453cddaa89ed7983d862903fd36a
#
_entry.id   410f453cddaa89ed7983d862903fd36a
#
_cell.length_a   1.000
_cell.length_b   1.000
_cell.length_c   1.000
_cell.angle_alpha   90.00
_cell.angle_beta   90.00
_cell.angle_gamma   90.00
#
_symmetry.space_group_name_H-M   'P 1'
#
loop_
_entity.id
_entity.type
_entity.pdbx_description
1 polymer ?
#
loop_
_entity_poly.entity_id
_entity_poly.type
_entity_poly.pdbx_seq_one_letter_code
_entity_poly.pdbx_strand_id
1 'polypeptide(L)'
;VAAVFAMSFAVYFICFAYKSPVVPQVFSNKVAQVYLVSPFEFSYVSEYQTQAKRNQIAERIPPFYKIDADSIVRAQSAIDTLVSLLNERRDEFEESSPEEADEICESLSSQLKNVAKLTVNPDDIKVFFANTTAKNCKNIFSHVAFALKVVLKQGIYADGDKIFSGEIKVDAQPAGIQGVSPANTPQAASETTARAELLDKLKNMGVSEAMALAVYRTFVQEINPNITFDEQKTKDLREKARNAIQPVVVKVREGETLLDASSTPTPIMQEKLRAYKSELAKRRDSGAQANAFRYIDYIVSLLLVSAAALFFVISKTQKNKKPRTVLIFSALLILNLAMERFIIHLSNAEYFDTNTTFLQIFAYGTPIMLGPIIQVLLFGSYTGFVMAILIAALTTMMIGESIVIFVLFLAAALVAIYFCDGAHSRSRVIFGGVIYGMFLAFFSFIISTANGVPISIAWRQALLAVIAGSLTGVFATVILPIVEKIFGRYSNIALIEYTDFNNPLLRRLQIEAPGTYHHSVMVSFLAEHAAA
;
A
#
# COMPACT_ATOMS: atom_id res chain seq x y z
N VAL A 1 -1.70 36.17 -36.01
CA VAL A 1 -0.67 35.13 -35.98
C VAL A 1 -0.15 34.95 -34.54
N ALA A 2 0.39 35.99 -33.88
CA ALA A 2 0.95 35.88 -32.52
C ALA A 2 -0.05 35.34 -31.48
N ALA A 3 -1.32 35.75 -31.52
CA ALA A 3 -2.36 35.23 -30.63
C ALA A 3 -2.64 33.74 -30.83
N VAL A 4 -2.57 33.21 -32.04
CA VAL A 4 -2.75 31.78 -32.35
C VAL A 4 -1.57 30.97 -31.79
N PHE A 5 -0.35 31.47 -31.97
CA PHE A 5 0.82 30.79 -31.37
C PHE A 5 0.78 30.81 -29.84
N ALA A 6 0.42 31.93 -29.22
CA ALA A 6 0.29 32.02 -27.77
C ALA A 6 -0.81 31.06 -27.24
N MET A 7 -1.96 30.99 -27.93
CA MET A 7 -3.04 30.07 -27.60
C MET A 7 -2.60 28.61 -27.76
N SER A 8 -1.92 28.28 -28.88
CA SER A 8 -1.41 26.92 -29.11
C SER A 8 -0.38 26.50 -28.09
N PHE A 9 0.52 27.39 -27.67
CA PHE A 9 1.48 27.13 -26.61
C PHE A 9 0.79 26.92 -25.27
N ALA A 10 -0.20 27.74 -24.91
CA ALA A 10 -0.98 27.56 -23.68
C ALA A 10 -1.73 26.24 -23.68
N VAL A 11 -2.38 25.87 -24.79
CA VAL A 11 -3.07 24.60 -24.95
C VAL A 11 -2.10 23.41 -24.79
N TYR A 12 -0.95 23.49 -25.48
CA TYR A 12 0.07 22.44 -25.33
C TYR A 12 0.55 22.29 -23.90
N PHE A 13 0.86 23.40 -23.23
CA PHE A 13 1.34 23.38 -21.86
C PHE A 13 0.29 22.79 -20.91
N ILE A 14 -0.98 23.17 -21.03
CA ILE A 14 -2.06 22.64 -20.22
C ILE A 14 -2.28 21.15 -20.49
N CYS A 15 -2.34 20.73 -21.75
CA CYS A 15 -2.72 19.37 -22.10
C CYS A 15 -1.57 18.35 -21.93
N PHE A 16 -0.33 18.75 -22.22
CA PHE A 16 0.77 17.78 -22.44
C PHE A 16 2.00 17.98 -21.56
N ALA A 17 2.19 19.12 -20.88
CA ALA A 17 3.38 19.37 -20.06
C ALA A 17 3.58 18.35 -18.93
N TYR A 18 2.50 17.71 -18.47
CA TYR A 18 2.48 16.74 -17.37
C TYR A 18 1.67 15.47 -17.71
N LYS A 19 1.90 14.88 -18.87
CA LYS A 19 1.18 13.66 -19.27
C LYS A 19 1.74 12.44 -18.56
N SER A 20 0.98 11.82 -17.67
CA SER A 20 1.34 10.54 -17.06
C SER A 20 1.21 9.38 -18.06
N PRO A 21 2.06 8.34 -18.00
CA PRO A 21 1.93 7.18 -18.86
C PRO A 21 0.60 6.46 -18.62
N VAL A 22 -0.07 6.08 -19.69
CA VAL A 22 -1.28 5.25 -19.61
C VAL A 22 -0.84 3.81 -19.35
N VAL A 23 -1.08 3.33 -18.14
CA VAL A 23 -0.89 1.92 -17.78
C VAL A 23 -2.25 1.35 -17.40
N PRO A 24 -2.61 0.16 -17.91
CA PRO A 24 -3.87 -0.48 -17.55
C PRO A 24 -4.04 -0.57 -16.04
N GLN A 25 -5.19 -0.15 -15.55
CA GLN A 25 -5.52 -0.24 -14.12
C GLN A 25 -5.96 -1.66 -13.80
N VAL A 26 -5.33 -2.25 -12.80
CA VAL A 26 -5.57 -3.63 -12.39
C VAL A 26 -6.14 -3.65 -10.98
N PHE A 27 -7.31 -4.27 -10.84
CA PHE A 27 -8.00 -4.41 -9.54
C PHE A 27 -7.51 -5.65 -8.80
N SER A 28 -7.21 -5.48 -7.52
CA SER A 28 -6.65 -6.51 -6.63
C SER A 28 -7.49 -7.80 -6.53
N ASN A 29 -8.82 -7.71 -6.75
CA ASN A 29 -9.75 -8.82 -6.50
C ASN A 29 -10.56 -9.24 -7.76
N LYS A 30 -10.13 -8.88 -8.95
CA LYS A 30 -10.88 -9.19 -10.19
C LYS A 30 -9.96 -9.71 -11.27
N VAL A 31 -10.50 -10.63 -12.07
CA VAL A 31 -9.82 -11.18 -13.23
C VAL A 31 -9.39 -10.05 -14.16
N ALA A 32 -8.12 -10.02 -14.49
CA ALA A 32 -7.59 -9.07 -15.45
C ALA A 32 -8.17 -9.32 -16.83
N GLN A 33 -8.60 -8.25 -17.50
CA GLN A 33 -9.18 -8.36 -18.85
C GLN A 33 -8.25 -7.85 -19.93
N VAL A 34 -7.07 -7.39 -19.54
CA VAL A 34 -6.06 -6.84 -20.44
C VAL A 34 -4.83 -7.72 -20.41
N TYR A 35 -4.40 -8.16 -21.58
CA TYR A 35 -3.12 -8.80 -21.77
C TYR A 35 -2.05 -7.73 -21.92
N LEU A 36 -1.07 -7.69 -21.00
CA LEU A 36 0.01 -6.71 -21.01
C LEU A 36 1.36 -7.41 -21.01
N VAL A 37 2.19 -7.04 -21.98
CA VAL A 37 3.56 -7.54 -22.14
C VAL A 37 4.52 -6.37 -21.96
N SER A 38 5.70 -6.63 -21.38
CA SER A 38 6.74 -5.61 -21.28
C SER A 38 7.40 -5.39 -22.64
N PRO A 39 7.37 -4.17 -23.20
CA PRO A 39 8.08 -3.85 -24.45
C PRO A 39 9.58 -3.62 -24.27
N PHE A 40 10.12 -3.75 -23.06
CA PHE A 40 11.54 -3.56 -22.72
C PHE A 40 11.91 -4.32 -21.45
N GLU A 41 13.21 -4.56 -21.30
CA GLU A 41 13.79 -5.13 -20.08
C GLU A 41 13.89 -4.07 -18.97
N PHE A 42 13.53 -4.44 -17.72
CA PHE A 42 13.71 -3.62 -16.53
C PHE A 42 13.89 -4.47 -15.28
N SER A 43 14.39 -3.87 -14.20
CA SER A 43 14.52 -4.53 -12.91
C SER A 43 13.91 -3.68 -11.80
N TYR A 44 13.36 -4.35 -10.80
CA TYR A 44 12.79 -3.68 -9.62
C TYR A 44 13.06 -4.47 -8.35
N VAL A 45 12.99 -3.79 -7.22
CA VAL A 45 13.07 -4.41 -5.89
C VAL A 45 11.67 -4.87 -5.50
N SER A 46 11.50 -6.19 -5.30
CA SER A 46 10.23 -6.73 -4.80
C SER A 46 10.21 -6.72 -3.27
N GLU A 47 9.38 -5.89 -2.69
CA GLU A 47 9.17 -5.84 -1.24
C GLU A 47 8.49 -7.12 -0.73
N TYR A 48 7.53 -7.63 -1.48
CA TYR A 48 6.81 -8.86 -1.15
C TYR A 48 7.75 -10.07 -1.07
N GLN A 49 8.59 -10.29 -2.09
CA GLN A 49 9.55 -11.39 -2.10
C GLN A 49 10.63 -11.20 -1.05
N THR A 50 11.09 -9.97 -0.84
CA THR A 50 12.06 -9.63 0.22
C THR A 50 11.50 -9.98 1.59
N GLN A 51 10.26 -9.58 1.88
CA GLN A 51 9.61 -9.86 3.15
C GLN A 51 9.32 -11.35 3.35
N ALA A 52 8.87 -12.04 2.31
CA ALA A 52 8.66 -13.50 2.34
C ALA A 52 9.96 -14.24 2.68
N LYS A 53 11.07 -13.87 2.02
CA LYS A 53 12.39 -14.46 2.27
C LYS A 53 12.92 -14.15 3.67
N ARG A 54 12.70 -12.93 4.17
CA ARG A 54 13.04 -12.52 5.54
C ARG A 54 12.28 -13.34 6.57
N ASN A 55 10.99 -13.55 6.38
CA ASN A 55 10.17 -14.35 7.27
C ASN A 55 10.58 -15.83 7.24
N GLN A 56 10.79 -16.40 6.06
CA GLN A 56 11.22 -17.78 5.90
C GLN A 56 12.55 -18.06 6.60
N ILE A 57 13.51 -17.14 6.54
CA ILE A 57 14.81 -17.31 7.21
C ILE A 57 14.66 -17.12 8.72
N ALA A 58 13.85 -16.17 9.18
CA ALA A 58 13.60 -15.97 10.60
C ALA A 58 12.91 -17.20 11.25
N GLU A 59 12.00 -17.87 10.54
CA GLU A 59 11.34 -19.11 11.00
C GLU A 59 12.29 -20.31 11.09
N ARG A 60 13.33 -20.34 10.26
CA ARG A 60 14.36 -21.38 10.31
C ARG A 60 15.30 -21.27 11.50
N ILE A 61 15.32 -20.12 12.20
CA ILE A 61 16.15 -19.95 13.38
C ILE A 61 15.46 -20.63 14.55
N PRO A 62 16.10 -21.70 15.12
CA PRO A 62 15.54 -22.40 16.26
C PRO A 62 15.44 -21.47 17.48
N PRO A 63 14.53 -21.78 18.41
CA PRO A 63 14.45 -21.06 19.67
C PRO A 63 15.75 -21.22 20.47
N PHE A 64 16.19 -20.16 21.12
CA PHE A 64 17.38 -20.17 21.98
C PHE A 64 16.96 -20.41 23.42
N TYR A 65 17.70 -21.29 24.11
CA TYR A 65 17.46 -21.63 25.50
C TYR A 65 18.65 -21.26 26.37
N LYS A 66 18.39 -20.83 27.60
CA LYS A 66 19.37 -20.51 28.60
C LYS A 66 19.35 -21.55 29.69
N ILE A 67 20.52 -22.00 30.11
CA ILE A 67 20.67 -22.91 31.24
C ILE A 67 20.71 -22.05 32.51
N ASP A 68 19.92 -22.42 33.53
CA ASP A 68 19.96 -21.83 34.85
C ASP A 68 21.28 -22.19 35.56
N ALA A 69 22.18 -21.20 35.65
CA ALA A 69 23.47 -21.37 36.31
C ALA A 69 23.34 -21.57 37.84
N ASP A 70 22.25 -21.11 38.45
CA ASP A 70 22.02 -21.22 39.89
C ASP A 70 21.81 -22.66 40.31
N SER A 71 21.31 -23.52 39.42
CA SER A 71 21.19 -24.95 39.67
C SER A 71 22.56 -25.60 39.92
N ILE A 72 23.58 -25.21 39.18
CA ILE A 72 24.96 -25.70 39.33
C ILE A 72 25.58 -25.22 40.66
N VAL A 73 25.33 -23.94 40.98
CA VAL A 73 25.83 -23.33 42.22
C VAL A 73 25.19 -23.97 43.44
N ARG A 74 23.85 -24.21 43.40
CA ARG A 74 23.11 -24.91 44.46
C ARG A 74 23.67 -26.32 44.71
N ALA A 75 23.83 -27.08 43.64
CA ALA A 75 24.38 -28.44 43.73
C ALA A 75 25.79 -28.47 44.31
N GLN A 76 26.66 -27.54 43.89
CA GLN A 76 28.02 -27.42 44.43
C GLN A 76 28.00 -27.09 45.94
N SER A 77 27.20 -26.08 46.35
CA SER A 77 27.05 -25.67 47.74
C SER A 77 26.52 -26.81 48.64
N ALA A 78 25.56 -27.60 48.10
CA ALA A 78 25.03 -28.74 48.85
C ALA A 78 26.11 -29.82 49.11
N ILE A 79 26.97 -30.08 48.11
CA ILE A 79 28.09 -31.02 48.25
C ILE A 79 29.12 -30.47 49.28
N ASP A 80 29.47 -29.21 49.20
CA ASP A 80 30.45 -28.61 50.11
C ASP A 80 29.94 -28.63 51.55
N THR A 81 28.63 -28.40 51.76
CA THR A 81 27.99 -28.49 53.08
C THR A 81 27.99 -29.92 53.61
N LEU A 82 27.65 -30.88 52.73
CA LEU A 82 27.68 -32.33 53.09
C LEU A 82 29.10 -32.72 53.55
N VAL A 83 30.13 -32.37 52.78
CA VAL A 83 31.51 -32.70 53.09
C VAL A 83 31.96 -32.05 54.40
N SER A 84 31.57 -30.82 54.67
CA SER A 84 31.93 -30.13 55.93
C SER A 84 31.29 -30.82 57.13
N LEU A 85 30.01 -31.13 57.08
CA LEU A 85 29.29 -31.78 58.16
C LEU A 85 29.75 -33.23 58.41
N LEU A 86 30.07 -33.99 57.35
CA LEU A 86 30.64 -35.34 57.50
C LEU A 86 32.01 -35.29 58.16
N ASN A 87 32.86 -34.31 57.85
CA ASN A 87 34.16 -34.21 58.49
C ASN A 87 34.08 -33.69 59.95
N GLU A 88 33.13 -32.83 60.24
CA GLU A 88 32.92 -32.30 61.61
C GLU A 88 32.46 -33.38 62.60
N ARG A 89 31.59 -34.28 62.14
CA ARG A 89 31.03 -35.34 63.00
C ARG A 89 31.75 -36.68 62.90
N ARG A 90 32.84 -36.75 62.15
CA ARG A 90 33.55 -38.04 61.90
C ARG A 90 34.12 -38.63 63.11
N ASP A 91 34.79 -37.91 63.95
CA ASP A 91 35.46 -38.35 65.15
C ASP A 91 34.40 -38.92 66.16
N GLU A 92 33.27 -38.19 66.28
CA GLU A 92 32.14 -38.65 67.11
C GLU A 92 31.53 -39.98 66.59
N PHE A 93 31.44 -40.14 65.28
CA PHE A 93 30.90 -41.36 64.68
C PHE A 93 31.84 -42.53 64.79
N GLU A 94 33.19 -42.37 64.71
CA GLU A 94 34.17 -43.42 64.79
C GLU A 94 34.32 -43.97 66.24
N GLU A 95 34.03 -43.12 67.25
CA GLU A 95 34.10 -43.47 68.67
C GLU A 95 32.76 -43.95 69.25
N SER A 96 31.65 -43.85 68.50
CA SER A 96 30.29 -44.15 68.98
C SER A 96 29.92 -45.61 68.97
N SER A 97 28.99 -46.01 69.87
CA SER A 97 28.31 -47.30 69.81
C SER A 97 27.34 -47.42 68.66
N PRO A 98 26.92 -48.61 68.22
CA PRO A 98 25.98 -48.74 67.06
C PRO A 98 24.67 -47.95 67.19
N GLU A 99 24.12 -47.78 68.43
CA GLU A 99 22.89 -47.05 68.71
C GLU A 99 23.13 -45.52 68.62
N GLU A 100 24.24 -45.08 69.16
CA GLU A 100 24.66 -43.67 69.08
C GLU A 100 25.04 -43.22 67.67
N ALA A 101 25.61 -44.14 66.86
CA ALA A 101 25.88 -43.92 65.43
C ALA A 101 24.61 -43.65 64.63
N ASP A 102 23.49 -44.35 65.00
CA ASP A 102 22.18 -44.13 64.37
C ASP A 102 21.63 -42.75 64.72
N GLU A 103 21.73 -42.27 65.97
CA GLU A 103 21.30 -40.92 66.37
C GLU A 103 22.12 -39.83 65.68
N ILE A 104 23.44 -40.04 65.54
CA ILE A 104 24.33 -39.10 64.84
C ILE A 104 23.89 -38.95 63.34
N CYS A 105 23.58 -40.07 62.66
CA CYS A 105 23.14 -40.07 61.28
C CYS A 105 21.78 -39.45 61.12
N GLU A 106 20.81 -39.65 62.01
CA GLU A 106 19.51 -38.94 61.98
C GLU A 106 19.65 -37.43 62.23
N SER A 107 20.51 -37.05 63.17
CA SER A 107 20.83 -35.66 63.45
C SER A 107 21.45 -34.96 62.21
N LEU A 108 22.44 -35.61 61.58
CA LEU A 108 23.06 -35.12 60.34
C LEU A 108 22.08 -35.02 59.20
N SER A 109 21.20 -35.99 59.02
CA SER A 109 20.15 -35.96 58.02
C SER A 109 19.24 -34.75 58.21
N SER A 110 18.84 -34.48 59.44
CA SER A 110 18.03 -33.32 59.81
C SER A 110 18.74 -31.99 59.56
N GLN A 111 20.04 -31.90 59.91
CA GLN A 111 20.87 -30.72 59.65
C GLN A 111 21.05 -30.47 58.14
N LEU A 112 21.34 -31.50 57.36
CA LEU A 112 21.47 -31.41 55.90
C LEU A 112 20.18 -30.91 55.24
N LYS A 113 19.03 -31.39 55.71
CA LYS A 113 17.72 -30.94 55.23
C LYS A 113 17.48 -29.46 55.53
N ASN A 114 17.89 -28.97 56.71
CA ASN A 114 17.66 -27.61 57.12
C ASN A 114 18.67 -26.61 56.49
N VAL A 115 19.94 -26.96 56.38
CA VAL A 115 21.04 -26.08 55.94
C VAL A 115 21.21 -26.17 54.41
N ALA A 116 21.32 -27.39 53.88
CA ALA A 116 21.60 -27.62 52.45
C ALA A 116 20.35 -27.94 51.63
N LYS A 117 19.17 -28.04 52.27
CA LYS A 117 17.90 -28.49 51.63
C LYS A 117 18.03 -29.90 50.97
N LEU A 118 19.02 -30.64 51.39
CA LEU A 118 19.34 -31.97 50.85
C LEU A 118 18.71 -33.05 51.72
N THR A 119 17.85 -33.89 51.14
CA THR A 119 17.24 -34.99 51.86
C THR A 119 18.14 -36.21 51.70
N VAL A 120 18.82 -36.62 52.77
CA VAL A 120 19.73 -37.77 52.81
C VAL A 120 19.16 -38.80 53.76
N ASN A 121 19.14 -40.06 53.32
CA ASN A 121 18.72 -41.17 54.21
C ASN A 121 19.83 -41.42 55.25
N PRO A 122 19.50 -41.58 56.54
CA PRO A 122 20.49 -41.92 57.56
C PRO A 122 21.36 -43.15 57.20
N ASP A 123 20.82 -44.17 56.57
CA ASP A 123 21.57 -45.34 56.08
C ASP A 123 22.62 -44.95 55.00
N ASP A 124 22.31 -43.96 54.12
CA ASP A 124 23.29 -43.50 53.16
C ASP A 124 24.42 -42.70 53.80
N ILE A 125 24.15 -42.02 54.91
CA ILE A 125 25.20 -41.34 55.71
C ILE A 125 26.17 -42.33 56.30
N LYS A 126 25.66 -43.50 56.81
CA LYS A 126 26.52 -44.58 57.24
C LYS A 126 27.42 -45.08 56.12
N VAL A 127 26.89 -45.27 54.94
CA VAL A 127 27.67 -45.67 53.75
C VAL A 127 28.75 -44.64 53.44
N PHE A 128 28.45 -43.35 53.60
CA PHE A 128 29.46 -42.30 53.41
C PHE A 128 30.58 -42.42 54.41
N PHE A 129 30.30 -42.60 55.70
CA PHE A 129 31.33 -42.76 56.70
C PHE A 129 32.16 -44.05 56.49
N ALA A 130 31.52 -45.16 56.11
CA ALA A 130 32.19 -46.41 55.87
C ALA A 130 33.14 -46.39 54.65
N ASN A 131 32.82 -45.62 53.60
CA ASN A 131 33.58 -45.63 52.37
C ASN A 131 34.49 -44.39 52.21
N THR A 132 34.49 -43.43 53.15
CA THR A 132 35.33 -42.26 53.12
C THR A 132 36.17 -42.08 54.38
N THR A 133 37.38 -41.56 54.23
CA THR A 133 38.25 -41.16 55.33
C THR A 133 38.39 -39.63 55.31
N ALA A 134 38.79 -39.02 56.43
CA ALA A 134 39.01 -37.58 56.49
C ALA A 134 39.94 -37.04 55.37
N LYS A 135 40.90 -37.86 54.90
CA LYS A 135 41.84 -37.50 53.84
C LYS A 135 41.28 -37.64 52.43
N ASN A 136 40.37 -38.58 52.17
CA ASN A 136 39.85 -38.84 50.80
C ASN A 136 38.43 -38.35 50.59
N CYS A 137 37.67 -38.02 51.63
CA CYS A 137 36.29 -37.52 51.57
C CYS A 137 36.16 -36.36 50.59
N LYS A 138 36.94 -35.30 50.75
CA LYS A 138 36.92 -34.13 49.88
C LYS A 138 37.23 -34.47 48.41
N ASN A 139 38.15 -35.40 48.18
CA ASN A 139 38.54 -35.82 46.82
C ASN A 139 37.39 -36.62 46.13
N ILE A 140 36.79 -37.57 46.81
CA ILE A 140 35.67 -38.33 46.30
C ILE A 140 34.50 -37.44 45.96
N PHE A 141 34.10 -36.54 46.86
CA PHE A 141 32.99 -35.62 46.61
C PHE A 141 33.30 -34.53 45.58
N SER A 142 34.60 -34.18 45.38
CA SER A 142 34.96 -33.30 44.23
C SER A 142 34.72 -33.95 42.89
N HIS A 143 34.92 -35.26 42.77
CA HIS A 143 34.56 -36.03 41.55
C HIS A 143 33.04 -36.13 41.38
N VAL A 144 32.28 -36.27 42.48
CA VAL A 144 30.80 -36.23 42.45
C VAL A 144 30.32 -34.87 41.97
N ALA A 145 30.88 -33.79 42.50
CA ALA A 145 30.59 -32.43 42.09
C ALA A 145 30.86 -32.21 40.58
N PHE A 146 31.98 -32.75 40.09
CA PHE A 146 32.32 -32.69 38.68
C PHE A 146 31.31 -33.44 37.82
N ALA A 147 30.92 -34.68 38.20
CA ALA A 147 29.95 -35.46 37.47
C ALA A 147 28.58 -34.77 37.41
N LEU A 148 28.10 -34.24 38.55
CA LEU A 148 26.85 -33.51 38.63
C LEU A 148 26.89 -32.21 37.80
N LYS A 149 28.00 -31.48 37.86
CA LYS A 149 28.22 -30.27 37.05
C LYS A 149 28.20 -30.56 35.56
N VAL A 150 28.77 -31.68 35.10
CA VAL A 150 28.74 -32.08 33.68
C VAL A 150 27.30 -32.34 33.23
N VAL A 151 26.52 -33.09 34.02
CA VAL A 151 25.11 -33.38 33.70
C VAL A 151 24.26 -32.12 33.71
N LEU A 152 24.39 -31.23 34.71
CA LEU A 152 23.63 -29.98 34.78
C LEU A 152 24.00 -29.00 33.68
N LYS A 153 25.27 -28.97 33.22
CA LYS A 153 25.72 -28.12 32.12
C LYS A 153 25.21 -28.52 30.76
N GLN A 154 24.79 -29.77 30.56
CA GLN A 154 24.18 -30.21 29.31
C GLN A 154 22.81 -29.55 29.08
N GLY A 155 22.16 -29.15 30.18
CA GLY A 155 20.78 -28.67 30.15
C GLY A 155 19.79 -29.81 30.25
N ILE A 156 18.84 -29.67 31.17
CA ILE A 156 17.84 -30.69 31.48
C ILE A 156 16.46 -30.10 31.19
N TYR A 157 15.64 -30.85 30.43
CA TYR A 157 14.24 -30.49 30.18
C TYR A 157 13.30 -31.49 30.84
N ALA A 158 12.06 -31.08 31.13
CA ALA A 158 11.05 -31.91 31.78
C ALA A 158 10.59 -33.05 30.87
N ASP A 159 10.42 -34.27 31.47
CA ASP A 159 9.86 -35.41 30.75
C ASP A 159 8.44 -35.08 30.26
N GLY A 160 8.19 -35.26 28.94
CA GLY A 160 6.91 -34.95 28.32
C GLY A 160 6.83 -33.54 27.70
N ASP A 161 7.86 -32.74 27.77
CA ASP A 161 7.91 -31.45 27.07
C ASP A 161 8.08 -31.70 25.56
N LYS A 162 6.99 -31.46 24.80
CA LYS A 162 6.93 -31.73 23.35
C LYS A 162 7.89 -30.87 22.50
N ILE A 163 8.37 -29.78 23.05
CA ILE A 163 9.32 -28.89 22.38
C ILE A 163 10.67 -29.59 22.16
N PHE A 164 11.05 -30.45 23.08
CA PHE A 164 12.32 -31.19 23.05
C PHE A 164 12.20 -32.65 22.62
N SER A 165 10.98 -33.21 22.51
CA SER A 165 10.74 -34.59 22.11
C SER A 165 10.86 -34.88 20.62
N GLY A 166 10.92 -33.84 19.78
CA GLY A 166 11.29 -33.95 18.37
C GLY A 166 12.81 -33.91 18.24
N GLU A 167 13.42 -34.88 17.53
CA GLU A 167 14.80 -34.75 17.06
C GLU A 167 14.99 -33.33 16.50
N ILE A 168 15.64 -32.48 17.27
CA ILE A 168 16.16 -31.22 16.74
C ILE A 168 17.30 -31.67 15.82
N LYS A 169 16.96 -32.01 14.57
CA LYS A 169 17.95 -32.09 13.51
C LYS A 169 18.46 -30.67 13.31
N VAL A 170 19.59 -30.40 13.96
CA VAL A 170 20.43 -29.23 13.65
C VAL A 170 21.08 -29.50 12.30
N ASP A 171 20.24 -29.66 11.26
CA ASP A 171 20.67 -29.74 9.89
C ASP A 171 20.39 -28.42 9.20
N ALA A 172 21.47 -27.87 8.66
CA ALA A 172 21.62 -26.72 7.79
C ALA A 172 21.82 -25.39 8.50
N GLN A 173 23.09 -25.02 8.61
CA GLN A 173 23.50 -23.63 8.64
C GLN A 173 22.79 -22.86 7.52
N PRO A 174 22.08 -21.77 7.79
CA PRO A 174 21.74 -20.85 6.73
C PRO A 174 23.07 -20.28 6.20
N ALA A 175 23.38 -20.60 4.95
CA ALA A 175 24.56 -20.06 4.27
C ALA A 175 24.52 -18.52 4.37
N GLY A 176 25.47 -17.95 5.11
CA GLY A 176 25.65 -16.50 5.20
C GLY A 176 25.64 -15.84 6.57
N ILE A 177 25.40 -16.57 7.67
CA ILE A 177 25.54 -16.00 9.01
C ILE A 177 26.85 -16.49 9.62
N GLN A 178 27.91 -15.73 9.46
CA GLN A 178 29.16 -15.92 10.18
C GLN A 178 28.91 -15.67 11.68
N GLY A 179 29.13 -16.70 12.52
CA GLY A 179 29.19 -16.52 13.98
C GLY A 179 28.36 -17.44 14.86
N VAL A 180 27.52 -18.33 14.31
CA VAL A 180 26.84 -19.35 15.11
C VAL A 180 27.39 -20.72 14.73
N SER A 181 28.40 -21.18 15.47
CA SER A 181 28.92 -22.54 15.30
C SER A 181 27.99 -23.54 15.95
N PRO A 182 27.52 -24.59 15.24
CA PRO A 182 26.69 -25.65 15.81
C PRO A 182 27.42 -26.52 16.83
N ALA A 183 28.74 -26.39 16.92
CA ALA A 183 29.61 -27.25 17.70
C ALA A 183 29.51 -27.11 19.24
N ASN A 184 28.75 -26.12 19.75
CA ASN A 184 28.69 -25.83 21.19
C ASN A 184 27.27 -25.77 21.79
N THR A 185 26.26 -26.34 21.14
CA THR A 185 25.00 -26.61 21.85
C THR A 185 25.13 -27.98 22.54
N PRO A 186 25.23 -28.04 23.90
CA PRO A 186 25.14 -29.32 24.58
C PRO A 186 23.82 -29.97 24.17
N GLN A 187 23.86 -31.27 23.89
CA GLN A 187 22.63 -32.06 23.67
C GLN A 187 21.85 -32.05 25.00
N ALA A 188 20.82 -31.24 25.07
CA ALA A 188 19.94 -31.22 26.22
C ALA A 188 19.38 -32.62 26.45
N ALA A 189 19.38 -33.07 27.69
CA ALA A 189 18.89 -34.39 28.07
C ALA A 189 17.51 -34.28 28.74
N SER A 190 16.68 -35.31 28.57
CA SER A 190 15.48 -35.41 29.40
C SER A 190 15.85 -35.68 30.85
N GLU A 191 14.95 -35.36 31.78
CA GLU A 191 15.17 -35.60 33.21
C GLU A 191 15.52 -37.05 33.51
N THR A 192 14.81 -38.01 32.89
CA THR A 192 15.08 -39.46 33.02
C THR A 192 16.44 -39.82 32.44
N THR A 193 16.83 -39.29 31.30
CA THR A 193 18.14 -39.53 30.68
C THR A 193 19.28 -38.96 31.53
N ALA A 194 19.11 -37.72 32.02
CA ALA A 194 20.09 -37.06 32.88
C ALA A 194 20.33 -37.82 34.19
N ARG A 195 19.26 -38.36 34.81
CA ARG A 195 19.35 -39.23 36.01
C ARG A 195 20.10 -40.53 35.72
N ALA A 196 19.81 -41.18 34.59
CA ALA A 196 20.52 -42.40 34.17
C ALA A 196 22.01 -42.12 33.90
N GLU A 197 22.33 -41.00 33.24
CA GLU A 197 23.70 -40.58 32.96
C GLU A 197 24.49 -40.26 34.25
N LEU A 198 23.84 -39.62 35.25
CA LEU A 198 24.48 -39.41 36.54
C LEU A 198 24.83 -40.75 37.20
N LEU A 199 23.92 -41.70 37.23
CA LEU A 199 24.16 -43.01 37.82
C LEU A 199 25.31 -43.73 37.13
N ASP A 200 25.37 -43.72 35.79
CA ASP A 200 26.45 -44.34 35.03
C ASP A 200 27.81 -43.67 35.32
N LYS A 201 27.85 -42.33 35.36
CA LYS A 201 29.07 -41.61 35.70
C LYS A 201 29.55 -41.93 37.13
N LEU A 202 28.63 -42.04 38.11
CA LEU A 202 28.96 -42.40 39.49
C LEU A 202 29.51 -43.81 39.61
N LYS A 203 28.94 -44.81 38.90
CA LYS A 203 29.44 -46.18 38.84
C LYS A 203 30.85 -46.28 38.28
N ASN A 204 31.15 -45.46 37.26
CA ASN A 204 32.44 -45.42 36.59
C ASN A 204 33.55 -44.66 37.33
N MET A 205 33.24 -44.08 38.53
CA MET A 205 34.20 -43.33 39.34
C MET A 205 35.18 -44.21 40.16
N GLY A 206 35.03 -45.52 40.13
CA GLY A 206 35.90 -46.43 40.87
C GLY A 206 35.63 -46.50 42.38
N VAL A 207 34.47 -46.02 42.83
CA VAL A 207 33.96 -46.17 44.22
C VAL A 207 33.15 -47.45 44.37
N SER A 208 32.89 -47.86 45.59
CA SER A 208 32.05 -49.06 45.84
C SER A 208 30.63 -48.86 45.29
N GLU A 209 29.97 -49.88 44.81
CA GLU A 209 28.61 -49.81 44.29
C GLU A 209 27.62 -49.23 45.30
N ALA A 210 27.78 -49.64 46.62
CA ALA A 210 27.00 -49.07 47.71
C ALA A 210 27.16 -47.56 47.83
N MET A 211 28.39 -47.01 47.68
CA MET A 211 28.70 -45.61 47.72
C MET A 211 28.11 -44.88 46.51
N ALA A 212 28.25 -45.44 45.30
CA ALA A 212 27.67 -44.85 44.09
C ALA A 212 26.16 -44.71 44.17
N LEU A 213 25.46 -45.73 44.70
CA LEU A 213 24.01 -45.70 44.90
C LEU A 213 23.57 -44.72 46.00
N ALA A 214 24.30 -44.64 47.11
CA ALA A 214 24.03 -43.70 48.19
C ALA A 214 24.18 -42.24 47.70
N VAL A 215 25.24 -41.92 46.94
CA VAL A 215 25.46 -40.63 46.30
C VAL A 215 24.34 -40.32 45.27
N TYR A 216 23.97 -41.33 44.46
CA TYR A 216 22.89 -41.13 43.50
C TYR A 216 21.57 -40.81 44.20
N ARG A 217 21.14 -41.56 45.22
CA ARG A 217 19.90 -41.31 45.98
C ARG A 217 19.89 -39.88 46.60
N THR A 218 21.04 -39.45 47.08
CA THR A 218 21.21 -38.12 47.67
C THR A 218 21.07 -37.01 46.66
N PHE A 219 21.73 -37.08 45.49
CA PHE A 219 21.82 -35.99 44.55
C PHE A 219 20.88 -36.07 43.33
N VAL A 220 20.10 -37.17 43.17
CA VAL A 220 19.12 -37.32 42.10
C VAL A 220 18.03 -36.24 42.14
N GLN A 221 17.71 -35.72 43.35
CA GLN A 221 16.75 -34.64 43.53
C GLN A 221 17.28 -33.25 43.08
N GLU A 222 18.57 -33.10 42.90
CA GLU A 222 19.16 -31.89 42.31
C GLU A 222 19.09 -31.89 40.78
N ILE A 223 18.72 -33.05 40.16
CA ILE A 223 18.49 -33.18 38.73
C ILE A 223 17.05 -32.77 38.42
N ASN A 224 16.83 -31.48 38.25
CA ASN A 224 15.56 -30.90 37.87
C ASN A 224 15.73 -30.14 36.53
N PRO A 225 14.65 -29.90 35.78
CA PRO A 225 14.68 -29.09 34.58
C PRO A 225 15.32 -27.72 34.86
N ASN A 226 16.38 -27.43 34.13
CA ASN A 226 17.16 -26.17 34.32
C ASN A 226 17.32 -25.38 33.03
N ILE A 227 16.49 -25.67 32.02
CA ILE A 227 16.47 -24.94 30.75
C ILE A 227 15.28 -23.99 30.75
N THR A 228 15.52 -22.72 30.43
CA THR A 228 14.48 -21.71 30.23
C THR A 228 14.60 -21.12 28.85
N PHE A 229 13.44 -20.86 28.19
CA PHE A 229 13.40 -20.22 26.89
C PHE A 229 13.86 -18.75 27.00
N ASP A 230 14.86 -18.37 26.19
CA ASP A 230 15.33 -16.98 26.07
C ASP A 230 14.66 -16.30 24.88
N GLU A 231 13.50 -15.70 25.16
CA GLU A 231 12.69 -15.02 24.16
C GLU A 231 13.44 -13.83 23.54
N GLN A 232 14.15 -13.05 24.37
CA GLN A 232 14.86 -11.86 23.91
C GLN A 232 15.95 -12.22 22.90
N LYS A 233 16.78 -13.18 23.26
CA LYS A 233 17.89 -13.63 22.41
C LYS A 233 17.38 -14.29 21.11
N THR A 234 16.27 -15.03 21.20
CA THR A 234 15.61 -15.62 20.01
C THR A 234 15.10 -14.52 19.08
N LYS A 235 14.44 -13.48 19.62
CA LYS A 235 14.00 -12.31 18.84
C LYS A 235 15.17 -11.59 18.20
N ASP A 236 16.20 -11.28 18.94
CA ASP A 236 17.40 -10.57 18.45
C ASP A 236 18.08 -11.34 17.30
N LEU A 237 18.18 -12.66 17.42
CA LEU A 237 18.76 -13.50 16.37
C LEU A 237 17.88 -13.52 15.11
N ARG A 238 16.56 -13.61 15.26
CA ARG A 238 15.60 -13.55 14.14
C ARG A 238 15.61 -12.20 13.46
N GLU A 239 15.70 -11.11 14.22
CA GLU A 239 15.79 -9.75 13.64
C GLU A 239 17.13 -9.53 12.93
N LYS A 240 18.25 -9.97 13.50
CA LYS A 240 19.55 -9.93 12.83
C LYS A 240 19.53 -10.68 11.51
N ALA A 241 18.92 -11.86 11.49
CA ALA A 241 18.78 -12.66 10.28
C ALA A 241 17.88 -11.98 9.23
N ARG A 242 16.75 -11.35 9.64
CA ARG A 242 15.90 -10.56 8.75
C ARG A 242 16.66 -9.40 8.12
N ASN A 243 17.43 -8.67 8.94
CA ASN A 243 18.16 -7.48 8.49
C ASN A 243 19.38 -7.79 7.62
N ALA A 244 19.94 -9.00 7.73
CA ALA A 244 21.04 -9.47 6.89
C ALA A 244 20.62 -9.77 5.44
N ILE A 245 19.31 -9.91 5.16
CA ILE A 245 18.80 -10.22 3.83
C ILE A 245 18.75 -8.95 2.98
N GLN A 246 19.53 -8.96 1.90
CA GLN A 246 19.48 -7.91 0.88
C GLN A 246 18.13 -7.92 0.13
N PRO A 247 17.66 -6.74 -0.30
CA PRO A 247 16.45 -6.65 -1.11
C PRO A 247 16.51 -7.55 -2.36
N VAL A 248 15.42 -8.26 -2.62
CA VAL A 248 15.33 -9.15 -3.79
C VAL A 248 15.05 -8.31 -5.02
N VAL A 249 15.99 -8.31 -5.96
CA VAL A 249 15.85 -7.65 -7.26
C VAL A 249 15.27 -8.66 -8.26
N VAL A 250 14.11 -8.31 -8.83
CA VAL A 250 13.43 -9.08 -9.87
C VAL A 250 13.75 -8.44 -11.23
N LYS A 251 14.20 -9.23 -12.18
CA LYS A 251 14.43 -8.81 -13.57
C LYS A 251 13.25 -9.24 -14.43
N VAL A 252 12.67 -8.32 -15.16
CA VAL A 252 11.62 -8.54 -16.15
C VAL A 252 12.22 -8.40 -17.53
N ARG A 253 12.06 -9.43 -18.38
CA ARG A 253 12.61 -9.44 -19.74
C ARG A 253 11.66 -8.74 -20.72
N GLU A 254 12.21 -8.28 -21.82
CA GLU A 254 11.40 -7.85 -22.98
C GLU A 254 10.53 -9.02 -23.47
N GLY A 255 9.26 -8.75 -23.78
CA GLY A 255 8.29 -9.78 -24.16
C GLY A 255 7.68 -10.57 -23.00
N GLU A 256 8.09 -10.33 -21.74
CA GLU A 256 7.54 -11.02 -20.59
C GLU A 256 6.14 -10.51 -20.26
N THR A 257 5.21 -11.44 -20.00
CA THR A 257 3.83 -11.11 -19.61
C THR A 257 3.82 -10.46 -18.23
N LEU A 258 3.31 -9.23 -18.17
CA LEU A 258 3.09 -8.48 -16.93
C LEU A 258 1.73 -8.80 -16.33
N LEU A 259 0.75 -9.04 -17.20
CA LEU A 259 -0.63 -9.30 -16.84
C LEU A 259 -1.26 -10.22 -17.87
N ASP A 260 -1.89 -11.29 -17.41
CA ASP A 260 -2.65 -12.21 -18.25
C ASP A 260 -4.14 -11.92 -18.10
N ALA A 261 -4.85 -11.91 -19.23
CA ALA A 261 -6.28 -11.54 -19.32
C ALA A 261 -7.24 -12.44 -18.51
N SER A 262 -6.80 -13.61 -18.04
CA SER A 262 -7.61 -14.56 -17.27
C SER A 262 -7.16 -14.74 -15.83
N SER A 263 -6.14 -14.01 -15.37
CA SER A 263 -5.57 -14.17 -14.04
C SER A 263 -6.10 -13.14 -13.02
N THR A 264 -6.26 -13.57 -11.77
CA THR A 264 -6.44 -12.63 -10.65
C THR A 264 -5.09 -12.01 -10.30
N PRO A 265 -4.98 -10.68 -10.21
CA PRO A 265 -3.70 -10.03 -9.94
C PRO A 265 -3.15 -10.38 -8.56
N THR A 266 -2.04 -11.08 -8.53
CA THR A 266 -1.31 -11.37 -7.29
C THR A 266 -0.57 -10.12 -6.79
N PRO A 267 -0.20 -10.04 -5.49
CA PRO A 267 0.61 -8.94 -4.97
C PRO A 267 1.91 -8.71 -5.76
N ILE A 268 2.53 -9.79 -6.24
CA ILE A 268 3.75 -9.74 -7.08
C ILE A 268 3.46 -9.07 -8.42
N MET A 269 2.33 -9.40 -9.06
CA MET A 269 1.92 -8.76 -10.32
C MET A 269 1.65 -7.27 -10.14
N GLN A 270 1.07 -6.87 -9.01
CA GLN A 270 0.85 -5.45 -8.69
C GLN A 270 2.15 -4.68 -8.51
N GLU A 271 3.13 -5.24 -7.79
CA GLU A 271 4.47 -4.64 -7.68
C GLU A 271 5.14 -4.52 -9.06
N LYS A 272 5.05 -5.56 -9.88
CA LYS A 272 5.60 -5.60 -11.24
C LYS A 272 4.99 -4.51 -12.13
N LEU A 273 3.68 -4.30 -12.03
CA LEU A 273 2.97 -3.24 -12.77
C LEU A 273 3.33 -1.83 -12.28
N ARG A 274 3.45 -1.63 -10.96
CA ARG A 274 3.93 -0.35 -10.40
C ARG A 274 5.34 -0.02 -10.86
N ALA A 275 6.23 -1.02 -10.83
CA ALA A 275 7.59 -0.88 -11.32
C ALA A 275 7.65 -0.57 -12.82
N TYR A 276 6.84 -1.26 -13.63
CA TYR A 276 6.68 -0.98 -15.06
C TYR A 276 6.23 0.45 -15.30
N LYS A 277 5.20 0.93 -14.56
CA LYS A 277 4.71 2.30 -14.65
C LYS A 277 5.80 3.33 -14.35
N SER A 278 6.58 3.10 -13.29
CA SER A 278 7.67 4.01 -12.91
C SER A 278 8.80 4.04 -13.94
N GLU A 279 9.15 2.88 -14.49
CA GLU A 279 10.20 2.78 -15.49
C GLU A 279 9.77 3.35 -16.85
N LEU A 280 8.51 3.15 -17.23
CA LEU A 280 7.92 3.78 -18.41
C LEU A 280 7.94 5.31 -18.29
N ALA A 281 7.65 5.85 -17.09
CA ALA A 281 7.72 7.28 -16.83
C ALA A 281 9.15 7.80 -16.99
N LYS A 282 10.15 7.13 -16.40
CA LYS A 282 11.57 7.49 -16.52
C LYS A 282 12.06 7.49 -17.97
N ARG A 283 11.75 6.43 -18.72
CA ARG A 283 12.13 6.31 -20.14
C ARG A 283 11.47 7.35 -21.02
N ARG A 284 10.24 7.72 -20.69
CA ARG A 284 9.53 8.82 -21.38
C ARG A 284 10.19 10.17 -21.13
N ASP A 285 10.71 10.41 -19.94
CA ASP A 285 11.35 11.67 -19.58
C ASP A 285 12.80 11.77 -20.09
N SER A 286 13.49 10.65 -20.29
CA SER A 286 14.91 10.59 -20.64
C SER A 286 15.22 10.24 -22.10
N GLY A 287 14.25 9.81 -22.92
CA GLY A 287 14.49 9.26 -24.25
C GLY A 287 14.29 10.24 -25.40
N ALA A 288 15.10 10.13 -26.48
CA ALA A 288 14.92 10.85 -27.73
C ALA A 288 13.53 10.59 -28.37
N GLN A 289 12.97 9.37 -28.20
CA GLN A 289 11.62 9.02 -28.61
C GLN A 289 10.54 9.78 -27.82
N ALA A 290 10.75 10.02 -26.53
CA ALA A 290 9.84 10.82 -25.71
C ALA A 290 9.75 12.27 -26.20
N ASN A 291 10.89 12.84 -26.63
CA ASN A 291 10.90 14.16 -27.24
C ASN A 291 10.17 14.16 -28.59
N ALA A 292 10.33 13.12 -29.41
CA ALA A 292 9.61 13.01 -30.68
C ALA A 292 8.08 12.95 -30.48
N PHE A 293 7.58 12.18 -29.52
CA PHE A 293 6.13 12.15 -29.20
C PHE A 293 5.62 13.48 -28.66
N ARG A 294 6.41 14.19 -27.85
CA ARG A 294 6.06 15.55 -27.38
C ARG A 294 5.97 16.54 -28.55
N TYR A 295 6.87 16.43 -29.53
CA TYR A 295 6.80 17.25 -30.74
C TYR A 295 5.59 16.93 -31.61
N ILE A 296 5.21 15.64 -31.72
CA ILE A 296 3.99 15.24 -32.44
C ILE A 296 2.75 15.79 -31.73
N ASP A 297 2.62 15.63 -30.41
CA ASP A 297 1.52 16.19 -29.63
C ASP A 297 1.43 17.72 -29.79
N TYR A 298 2.58 18.41 -29.81
CA TYR A 298 2.64 19.87 -30.06
C TYR A 298 2.20 20.21 -31.47
N ILE A 299 2.70 19.52 -32.51
CA ILE A 299 2.32 19.75 -33.90
C ILE A 299 0.83 19.52 -34.12
N VAL A 300 0.28 18.43 -33.57
CA VAL A 300 -1.14 18.12 -33.70
C VAL A 300 -2.00 19.18 -32.99
N SER A 301 -1.63 19.59 -31.77
CA SER A 301 -2.35 20.66 -31.07
C SER A 301 -2.26 21.98 -31.80
N LEU A 302 -1.10 22.33 -32.38
CA LEU A 302 -0.91 23.52 -33.21
C LEU A 302 -1.78 23.46 -34.45
N LEU A 303 -1.84 22.33 -35.14
CA LEU A 303 -2.68 22.13 -36.31
C LEU A 303 -4.17 22.27 -35.98
N LEU A 304 -4.64 21.66 -34.91
CA LEU A 304 -6.04 21.76 -34.48
C LEU A 304 -6.42 23.19 -34.12
N VAL A 305 -5.59 23.88 -33.34
CA VAL A 305 -5.84 25.27 -32.94
C VAL A 305 -5.75 26.22 -34.15
N SER A 306 -4.80 26.01 -35.07
CA SER A 306 -4.67 26.80 -36.28
C SER A 306 -5.83 26.59 -37.26
N ALA A 307 -6.32 25.35 -37.39
CA ALA A 307 -7.50 25.02 -38.19
C ALA A 307 -8.75 25.73 -37.65
N ALA A 308 -8.94 25.74 -36.31
CA ALA A 308 -10.04 26.49 -35.71
C ALA A 308 -9.91 28.00 -35.89
N ALA A 309 -8.71 28.57 -35.77
CA ALA A 309 -8.46 29.98 -36.01
C ALA A 309 -8.72 30.33 -37.47
N LEU A 310 -8.28 29.51 -38.42
CA LEU A 310 -8.54 29.67 -39.84
C LEU A 310 -10.05 29.63 -40.14
N PHE A 311 -10.77 28.70 -39.52
CA PHE A 311 -12.23 28.64 -39.61
C PHE A 311 -12.88 29.97 -39.22
N PHE A 312 -12.48 30.60 -38.11
CA PHE A 312 -12.98 31.91 -37.71
C PHE A 312 -12.62 33.03 -38.70
N VAL A 313 -11.46 32.93 -39.37
CA VAL A 313 -11.04 33.90 -40.38
C VAL A 313 -11.90 33.78 -41.66
N ILE A 314 -12.21 32.56 -42.09
CA ILE A 314 -12.97 32.27 -43.30
C ILE A 314 -14.46 32.47 -43.07
N SER A 315 -14.95 32.17 -41.89
CA SER A 315 -16.37 32.29 -41.53
C SER A 315 -16.87 33.74 -41.78
N LYS A 316 -17.97 33.85 -42.52
CA LYS A 316 -18.63 35.14 -42.83
C LYS A 316 -19.27 35.79 -41.60
N THR A 317 -19.30 35.13 -40.48
CA THR A 317 -19.92 35.54 -39.23
C THR A 317 -19.17 36.76 -38.65
N GLN A 318 -19.76 37.95 -38.76
CA GLN A 318 -19.33 39.21 -38.16
C GLN A 318 -18.00 39.83 -38.64
N LYS A 319 -17.99 40.38 -39.85
CA LYS A 319 -16.83 41.04 -40.44
C LYS A 319 -16.16 42.10 -39.56
N ASN A 320 -16.88 42.83 -38.70
CA ASN A 320 -16.35 43.96 -37.93
C ASN A 320 -15.90 43.68 -36.49
N LYS A 321 -16.12 42.47 -35.95
CA LYS A 321 -15.81 42.13 -34.52
C LYS A 321 -14.94 40.87 -34.35
N LYS A 322 -14.25 40.45 -35.44
CA LYS A 322 -13.40 39.23 -35.46
C LYS A 322 -12.39 39.10 -34.30
N PRO A 323 -11.64 40.13 -33.88
CA PRO A 323 -10.63 39.98 -32.82
C PRO A 323 -11.24 39.63 -31.46
N ARG A 324 -12.40 40.23 -31.11
CA ARG A 324 -13.09 39.94 -29.85
C ARG A 324 -13.67 38.52 -29.83
N THR A 325 -14.22 38.04 -30.94
CA THR A 325 -14.77 36.67 -31.06
C THR A 325 -13.67 35.61 -30.87
N VAL A 326 -12.50 35.82 -31.51
CA VAL A 326 -11.35 34.93 -31.35
C VAL A 326 -10.84 34.93 -29.91
N LEU A 327 -10.83 36.09 -29.25
CA LEU A 327 -10.39 36.20 -27.86
C LEU A 327 -11.33 35.48 -26.88
N ILE A 328 -12.66 35.60 -27.06
CA ILE A 328 -13.66 34.87 -26.28
C ILE A 328 -13.49 33.36 -26.49
N PHE A 329 -13.37 32.93 -27.74
CA PHE A 329 -13.14 31.53 -28.09
C PHE A 329 -11.88 30.97 -27.40
N SER A 330 -10.77 31.73 -27.50
CA SER A 330 -9.50 31.32 -26.87
C SER A 330 -9.60 31.27 -25.35
N ALA A 331 -10.23 32.23 -24.71
CA ALA A 331 -10.40 32.29 -23.26
C ALA A 331 -11.27 31.12 -22.76
N LEU A 332 -12.37 30.82 -23.44
CA LEU A 332 -13.25 29.69 -23.09
C LEU A 332 -12.57 28.35 -23.31
N LEU A 333 -11.80 28.20 -24.41
CA LEU A 333 -11.03 26.99 -24.67
C LEU A 333 -10.00 26.73 -23.56
N ILE A 334 -9.20 27.76 -23.22
CA ILE A 334 -8.18 27.64 -22.16
C ILE A 334 -8.82 27.35 -20.80
N LEU A 335 -9.91 28.05 -20.47
CA LEU A 335 -10.64 27.83 -19.21
C LEU A 335 -11.15 26.39 -19.10
N ASN A 336 -11.78 25.89 -20.16
CA ASN A 336 -12.32 24.55 -20.19
C ASN A 336 -11.21 23.49 -20.01
N LEU A 337 -10.15 23.57 -20.82
CA LEU A 337 -9.03 22.63 -20.74
C LEU A 337 -8.28 22.73 -19.41
N ALA A 338 -8.17 23.90 -18.81
CA ALA A 338 -7.55 24.07 -17.49
C ALA A 338 -8.39 23.39 -16.39
N MET A 339 -9.73 23.54 -16.45
CA MET A 339 -10.63 22.84 -15.52
C MET A 339 -10.54 21.32 -15.67
N GLU A 340 -10.52 20.81 -16.90
CA GLU A 340 -10.36 19.38 -17.17
C GLU A 340 -9.01 18.88 -16.67
N ARG A 341 -7.94 19.61 -16.95
CA ARG A 341 -6.60 19.28 -16.46
C ARG A 341 -6.52 19.25 -14.93
N PHE A 342 -7.17 20.21 -14.28
CA PHE A 342 -7.22 20.26 -12.82
C PHE A 342 -7.94 19.03 -12.25
N ILE A 343 -9.07 18.62 -12.83
CA ILE A 343 -9.82 17.42 -12.41
C ILE A 343 -8.97 16.17 -12.63
N ILE A 344 -8.31 16.03 -13.78
CA ILE A 344 -7.43 14.90 -14.06
C ILE A 344 -6.22 14.89 -13.10
N HIS A 345 -5.65 16.06 -12.79
CA HIS A 345 -4.56 16.14 -11.81
C HIS A 345 -5.03 15.73 -10.41
N LEU A 346 -6.21 16.19 -10.02
CA LEU A 346 -6.81 15.81 -8.73
C LEU A 346 -7.08 14.30 -8.66
N SER A 347 -7.54 13.69 -9.75
CA SER A 347 -7.77 12.25 -9.82
C SER A 347 -6.48 11.41 -9.70
N ASN A 348 -5.34 11.97 -10.10
CA ASN A 348 -4.02 11.32 -10.01
C ASN A 348 -3.26 11.65 -8.70
N ALA A 349 -3.86 12.40 -7.77
CA ALA A 349 -3.22 12.70 -6.49
C ALA A 349 -3.08 11.43 -5.64
N GLU A 350 -1.98 11.30 -4.89
CA GLU A 350 -1.63 10.12 -4.07
C GLU A 350 -2.75 9.69 -3.11
N TYR A 351 -3.55 10.63 -2.63
CA TYR A 351 -4.70 10.35 -1.77
C TYR A 351 -5.75 9.44 -2.43
N PHE A 352 -5.90 9.53 -3.77
CA PHE A 352 -6.83 8.73 -4.56
C PHE A 352 -6.17 7.51 -5.19
N ASP A 353 -4.84 7.42 -5.21
CA ASP A 353 -4.07 6.32 -5.82
C ASP A 353 -4.25 4.99 -5.04
N THR A 354 -4.58 5.05 -3.76
CA THR A 354 -4.93 3.87 -2.95
C THR A 354 -6.28 3.25 -3.33
N ASN A 355 -7.17 4.04 -3.98
CA ASN A 355 -8.48 3.60 -4.46
C ASN A 355 -8.54 3.72 -5.99
N THR A 356 -8.01 2.72 -6.70
CA THR A 356 -8.02 2.62 -8.17
C THR A 356 -9.42 2.81 -8.81
N THR A 357 -10.48 2.68 -8.02
CA THR A 357 -11.87 2.92 -8.39
C THR A 357 -12.14 4.39 -8.74
N PHE A 358 -11.50 5.35 -8.05
CA PHE A 358 -11.75 6.77 -8.27
C PHE A 358 -11.20 7.27 -9.61
N LEU A 359 -9.99 6.84 -10.00
CA LEU A 359 -9.37 7.23 -11.27
C LEU A 359 -10.22 6.90 -12.49
N GLN A 360 -10.86 5.72 -12.51
CA GLN A 360 -11.73 5.31 -13.61
C GLN A 360 -13.06 6.05 -13.62
N ILE A 361 -13.54 6.48 -12.45
CA ILE A 361 -14.79 7.21 -12.32
C ILE A 361 -14.65 8.64 -12.86
N PHE A 362 -13.53 9.30 -12.61
CA PHE A 362 -13.32 10.72 -12.97
C PHE A 362 -13.13 10.98 -14.47
N ALA A 363 -12.78 9.98 -15.29
CA ALA A 363 -12.60 10.17 -16.73
C ALA A 363 -13.86 10.74 -17.41
N TYR A 364 -15.05 10.38 -16.92
CA TYR A 364 -16.34 10.85 -17.43
C TYR A 364 -16.94 12.02 -16.63
N GLY A 365 -16.27 12.44 -15.56
CA GLY A 365 -16.71 13.52 -14.67
C GLY A 365 -16.21 14.91 -15.05
N THR A 366 -15.53 15.05 -16.18
CA THR A 366 -14.96 16.32 -16.61
C THR A 366 -16.02 17.21 -17.28
N PRO A 367 -16.03 18.54 -17.06
CA PRO A 367 -17.01 19.46 -17.63
C PRO A 367 -16.65 19.83 -19.09
N ILE A 368 -16.54 18.82 -19.97
CA ILE A 368 -16.08 18.97 -21.37
C ILE A 368 -16.91 20.00 -22.14
N MET A 369 -18.20 20.13 -21.82
CA MET A 369 -19.15 20.95 -22.57
C MET A 369 -19.31 22.38 -22.05
N LEU A 370 -18.58 22.80 -21.03
CA LEU A 370 -18.72 24.13 -20.46
C LEU A 370 -18.43 25.25 -21.50
N GLY A 371 -17.28 25.16 -22.16
CA GLY A 371 -16.88 26.09 -23.22
C GLY A 371 -17.82 26.06 -24.43
N PRO A 372 -18.10 24.89 -25.03
CA PRO A 372 -19.04 24.76 -26.14
C PRO A 372 -20.43 25.30 -25.86
N ILE A 373 -21.03 25.02 -24.69
CA ILE A 373 -22.36 25.58 -24.35
C ILE A 373 -22.35 27.10 -24.31
N ILE A 374 -21.37 27.71 -23.63
CA ILE A 374 -21.26 29.17 -23.58
C ILE A 374 -21.03 29.75 -25.00
N GLN A 375 -20.25 29.05 -25.82
CA GLN A 375 -19.98 29.44 -27.20
C GLN A 375 -21.24 29.40 -28.07
N VAL A 376 -22.09 28.37 -27.90
CA VAL A 376 -23.39 28.25 -28.57
C VAL A 376 -24.30 29.41 -28.21
N LEU A 377 -24.40 29.73 -26.93
CA LEU A 377 -25.26 30.82 -26.42
C LEU A 377 -24.85 32.22 -26.91
N LEU A 378 -23.55 32.43 -27.16
CA LEU A 378 -23.01 33.72 -27.59
C LEU A 378 -22.91 33.88 -29.12
N PHE A 379 -22.68 32.77 -29.86
CA PHE A 379 -22.33 32.84 -31.29
C PHE A 379 -23.08 31.82 -32.16
N GLY A 380 -23.94 30.98 -31.54
CA GLY A 380 -24.74 29.98 -32.23
C GLY A 380 -24.04 28.62 -32.36
N SER A 381 -24.83 27.62 -32.80
CA SER A 381 -24.48 26.21 -32.86
C SER A 381 -23.22 25.90 -33.65
N TYR A 382 -23.00 26.59 -34.76
CA TYR A 382 -21.84 26.33 -35.64
C TYR A 382 -20.49 26.60 -34.98
N THR A 383 -20.36 27.67 -34.22
CA THR A 383 -19.14 27.99 -33.49
C THR A 383 -18.94 27.12 -32.26
N GLY A 384 -20.04 26.75 -31.59
CA GLY A 384 -20.04 25.78 -30.50
C GLY A 384 -19.58 24.41 -30.96
N PHE A 385 -19.99 23.95 -32.13
CA PHE A 385 -19.58 22.67 -32.72
C PHE A 385 -18.06 22.60 -32.98
N VAL A 386 -17.50 23.68 -33.56
CA VAL A 386 -16.04 23.75 -33.75
C VAL A 386 -15.28 23.66 -32.43
N MET A 387 -15.76 24.36 -31.39
CA MET A 387 -15.16 24.31 -30.07
C MET A 387 -15.30 22.88 -29.47
N ALA A 388 -16.45 22.25 -29.64
CA ALA A 388 -16.71 20.90 -29.17
C ALA A 388 -15.76 19.86 -29.78
N ILE A 389 -15.52 19.92 -31.10
CA ILE A 389 -14.54 19.06 -31.78
C ILE A 389 -13.14 19.22 -31.16
N LEU A 390 -12.71 20.49 -30.98
CA LEU A 390 -11.40 20.80 -30.43
C LEU A 390 -11.24 20.27 -29.01
N ILE A 391 -12.21 20.56 -28.15
CA ILE A 391 -12.17 20.13 -26.77
C ILE A 391 -12.21 18.61 -26.69
N ALA A 392 -13.13 17.95 -27.40
CA ALA A 392 -13.21 16.49 -27.44
C ALA A 392 -11.89 15.85 -27.91
N ALA A 393 -11.27 16.39 -28.96
CA ALA A 393 -9.99 15.88 -29.46
C ALA A 393 -8.85 16.09 -28.44
N LEU A 394 -8.70 17.31 -27.91
CA LEU A 394 -7.64 17.64 -26.96
C LEU A 394 -7.80 16.88 -25.64
N THR A 395 -9.03 16.76 -25.13
CA THR A 395 -9.33 15.98 -23.92
C THR A 395 -9.01 14.51 -24.10
N THR A 396 -9.42 13.91 -25.22
CA THR A 396 -9.09 12.51 -25.52
C THR A 396 -7.59 12.29 -25.61
N MET A 397 -6.85 13.21 -26.26
CA MET A 397 -5.38 13.14 -26.31
C MET A 397 -4.75 13.33 -24.92
N MET A 398 -5.33 14.19 -24.08
CA MET A 398 -4.85 14.46 -22.73
C MET A 398 -5.04 13.25 -21.80
N ILE A 399 -6.18 12.56 -21.90
CA ILE A 399 -6.49 11.37 -21.14
C ILE A 399 -5.69 10.16 -21.68
N GLY A 400 -5.37 10.15 -22.98
CA GLY A 400 -4.68 9.04 -23.65
C GLY A 400 -5.60 7.89 -24.00
N GLU A 401 -6.89 8.19 -24.20
CA GLU A 401 -7.95 7.20 -24.49
C GLU A 401 -8.11 6.92 -25.99
N SER A 402 -8.98 5.96 -26.30
CA SER A 402 -9.24 5.49 -27.65
C SER A 402 -10.12 6.44 -28.46
N ILE A 403 -10.14 6.26 -29.77
CA ILE A 403 -11.04 6.97 -30.69
C ILE A 403 -12.53 6.81 -30.32
N VAL A 404 -12.89 5.72 -29.66
CA VAL A 404 -14.26 5.46 -29.19
C VAL A 404 -14.72 6.53 -28.20
N ILE A 405 -13.82 6.93 -27.27
CA ILE A 405 -14.10 7.98 -26.29
C ILE A 405 -14.20 9.35 -26.96
N PHE A 406 -13.38 9.62 -27.97
CA PHE A 406 -13.51 10.85 -28.77
C PHE A 406 -14.90 10.92 -29.44
N VAL A 407 -15.34 9.82 -30.08
CA VAL A 407 -16.65 9.77 -30.74
C VAL A 407 -17.78 9.94 -29.72
N LEU A 408 -17.65 9.34 -28.53
CA LEU A 408 -18.62 9.48 -27.45
C LEU A 408 -18.74 10.94 -26.99
N PHE A 409 -17.61 11.60 -26.72
CA PHE A 409 -17.60 13.00 -26.30
C PHE A 409 -18.18 13.93 -27.38
N LEU A 410 -17.84 13.67 -28.64
CA LEU A 410 -18.38 14.43 -29.76
C LEU A 410 -19.89 14.22 -29.92
N ALA A 411 -20.37 13.00 -29.83
CA ALA A 411 -21.81 12.69 -29.93
C ALA A 411 -22.59 13.35 -28.77
N ALA A 412 -22.06 13.26 -27.55
CA ALA A 412 -22.66 13.91 -26.39
C ALA A 412 -22.67 15.46 -26.55
N ALA A 413 -21.61 16.02 -27.15
CA ALA A 413 -21.53 17.45 -27.45
C ALA A 413 -22.61 17.91 -28.42
N LEU A 414 -22.88 17.13 -29.48
CA LEU A 414 -23.96 17.42 -30.41
C LEU A 414 -25.32 17.51 -29.73
N VAL A 415 -25.58 16.61 -28.77
CA VAL A 415 -26.79 16.63 -27.94
C VAL A 415 -26.86 17.93 -27.12
N ALA A 416 -25.79 18.30 -26.42
CA ALA A 416 -25.73 19.54 -25.65
C ALA A 416 -25.97 20.78 -26.52
N ILE A 417 -25.33 20.84 -27.69
CA ILE A 417 -25.45 21.95 -28.64
C ILE A 417 -26.90 22.08 -29.12
N TYR A 418 -27.54 20.97 -29.50
CA TYR A 418 -28.92 20.96 -29.98
C TYR A 418 -29.90 21.52 -28.94
N PHE A 419 -29.76 21.12 -27.68
CA PHE A 419 -30.65 21.60 -26.60
C PHE A 419 -30.35 23.04 -26.17
N CYS A 420 -29.11 23.50 -26.28
CA CYS A 420 -28.71 24.85 -25.88
C CYS A 420 -28.82 25.90 -27.02
N ASP A 421 -28.94 25.45 -28.27
CA ASP A 421 -29.08 26.35 -29.39
C ASP A 421 -30.39 27.15 -29.32
N GLY A 422 -30.30 28.47 -29.53
CA GLY A 422 -31.43 29.38 -29.40
C GLY A 422 -32.11 29.37 -28.01
N ALA A 423 -31.39 29.03 -26.94
CA ALA A 423 -31.97 29.03 -25.60
C ALA A 423 -32.37 30.43 -25.16
N HIS A 424 -33.63 30.57 -24.74
CA HIS A 424 -34.24 31.80 -24.27
C HIS A 424 -34.39 31.89 -22.75
N SER A 425 -34.03 30.83 -22.05
CA SER A 425 -34.09 30.75 -20.57
C SER A 425 -32.91 29.98 -20.00
N ARG A 426 -32.51 30.36 -18.78
CA ARG A 426 -31.43 29.68 -18.05
C ARG A 426 -31.78 28.22 -17.75
N SER A 427 -33.06 27.92 -17.45
CA SER A 427 -33.55 26.56 -17.20
C SER A 427 -33.32 25.63 -18.39
N ARG A 428 -33.46 26.14 -19.65
CA ARG A 428 -33.21 25.34 -20.86
C ARG A 428 -31.72 24.93 -20.96
N VAL A 429 -30.80 25.82 -20.56
CA VAL A 429 -29.36 25.50 -20.54
C VAL A 429 -29.03 24.46 -19.49
N ILE A 430 -29.59 24.59 -18.31
CA ILE A 430 -29.41 23.58 -17.22
C ILE A 430 -29.96 22.23 -17.67
N PHE A 431 -31.17 22.21 -18.27
CA PHE A 431 -31.78 21.02 -18.80
C PHE A 431 -30.95 20.38 -19.92
N GLY A 432 -30.37 21.19 -20.81
CA GLY A 432 -29.43 20.74 -21.83
C GLY A 432 -28.20 20.05 -21.23
N GLY A 433 -27.68 20.58 -20.11
CA GLY A 433 -26.59 19.96 -19.36
C GLY A 433 -26.99 18.61 -18.74
N VAL A 434 -28.23 18.50 -18.21
CA VAL A 434 -28.74 17.23 -17.67
C VAL A 434 -28.88 16.19 -18.77
N ILE A 435 -29.46 16.54 -19.92
CA ILE A 435 -29.63 15.60 -21.04
C ILE A 435 -28.28 15.14 -21.59
N TYR A 436 -27.32 16.09 -21.74
CA TYR A 436 -25.94 15.76 -22.07
C TYR A 436 -25.34 14.74 -21.10
N GLY A 437 -25.49 14.98 -19.78
CA GLY A 437 -25.01 14.07 -18.75
C GLY A 437 -25.67 12.69 -18.79
N MET A 438 -27.00 12.64 -19.05
CA MET A 438 -27.72 11.36 -19.21
C MET A 438 -27.26 10.59 -20.46
N PHE A 439 -27.07 11.29 -21.57
CA PHE A 439 -26.54 10.67 -22.80
C PHE A 439 -25.14 10.09 -22.55
N LEU A 440 -24.26 10.87 -21.96
CA LEU A 440 -22.91 10.45 -21.64
C LEU A 440 -22.92 9.25 -20.65
N ALA A 441 -23.80 9.29 -19.65
CA ALA A 441 -23.98 8.20 -18.68
C ALA A 441 -24.41 6.90 -19.32
N PHE A 442 -25.39 6.96 -20.20
CA PHE A 442 -25.92 5.76 -20.89
C PHE A 442 -24.85 5.08 -21.73
N PHE A 443 -24.18 5.84 -22.60
CA PHE A 443 -23.16 5.28 -23.48
C PHE A 443 -21.87 4.92 -22.75
N SER A 444 -21.44 5.68 -21.74
CA SER A 444 -20.29 5.31 -20.90
C SER A 444 -20.52 4.02 -20.14
N PHE A 445 -21.75 3.79 -19.64
CA PHE A 445 -22.12 2.54 -19.00
C PHE A 445 -21.99 1.35 -19.96
N ILE A 446 -22.52 1.47 -21.20
CA ILE A 446 -22.42 0.41 -22.22
C ILE A 446 -20.95 0.15 -22.58
N ILE A 447 -20.17 1.19 -22.86
CA ILE A 447 -18.76 1.05 -23.25
C ILE A 447 -17.95 0.44 -22.10
N SER A 448 -18.18 0.89 -20.88
CA SER A 448 -17.46 0.37 -19.70
C SER A 448 -17.78 -1.11 -19.45
N THR A 449 -19.05 -1.51 -19.56
CA THR A 449 -19.45 -2.92 -19.40
C THR A 449 -18.93 -3.78 -20.54
N ALA A 450 -18.93 -3.29 -21.77
CA ALA A 450 -18.36 -3.99 -22.93
C ALA A 450 -16.84 -4.19 -22.79
N ASN A 451 -16.14 -3.23 -22.18
CA ASN A 451 -14.72 -3.33 -21.83
C ASN A 451 -14.48 -4.13 -20.54
N GLY A 452 -15.55 -4.76 -19.98
CA GLY A 452 -15.47 -5.63 -18.83
C GLY A 452 -15.26 -4.92 -17.51
N VAL A 453 -15.47 -3.62 -17.44
CA VAL A 453 -15.49 -2.90 -16.18
C VAL A 453 -16.66 -3.44 -15.33
N PRO A 454 -16.44 -3.76 -14.05
CA PRO A 454 -17.49 -4.25 -13.17
C PRO A 454 -18.70 -3.32 -13.13
N ILE A 455 -19.89 -3.90 -13.12
CA ILE A 455 -21.16 -3.15 -13.08
C ILE A 455 -21.17 -2.16 -11.89
N SER A 456 -20.60 -2.55 -10.73
CA SER A 456 -20.47 -1.68 -9.56
C SER A 456 -19.63 -0.42 -9.78
N ILE A 457 -18.75 -0.41 -10.77
CA ILE A 457 -17.93 0.74 -11.16
C ILE A 457 -18.60 1.48 -12.31
N ALA A 458 -19.08 0.74 -13.33
CA ALA A 458 -19.71 1.30 -14.50
C ALA A 458 -20.92 2.18 -14.13
N TRP A 459 -21.78 1.76 -13.18
CA TRP A 459 -22.90 2.57 -12.74
C TRP A 459 -22.48 3.85 -11.97
N ARG A 460 -21.35 3.80 -11.22
CA ARG A 460 -20.79 4.99 -10.56
C ARG A 460 -20.24 5.99 -11.57
N GLN A 461 -19.61 5.50 -12.63
CA GLN A 461 -19.17 6.36 -13.76
C GLN A 461 -20.37 7.03 -14.42
N ALA A 462 -21.43 6.28 -14.68
CA ALA A 462 -22.67 6.80 -15.24
C ALA A 462 -23.31 7.86 -14.33
N LEU A 463 -23.39 7.61 -13.02
CA LEU A 463 -23.92 8.58 -12.06
C LEU A 463 -23.09 9.86 -12.05
N LEU A 464 -21.75 9.74 -12.04
CA LEU A 464 -20.87 10.89 -12.07
C LEU A 464 -21.00 11.70 -13.38
N ALA A 465 -21.20 11.03 -14.52
CA ALA A 465 -21.44 11.69 -15.80
C ALA A 465 -22.73 12.54 -15.77
N VAL A 466 -23.82 12.05 -15.14
CA VAL A 466 -25.05 12.82 -14.95
C VAL A 466 -24.80 14.03 -14.05
N ILE A 467 -24.10 13.84 -12.93
CA ILE A 467 -23.78 14.94 -12.00
C ILE A 467 -22.91 15.99 -12.70
N ALA A 468 -21.86 15.57 -13.40
CA ALA A 468 -20.95 16.46 -14.13
C ALA A 468 -21.68 17.24 -15.23
N GLY A 469 -22.55 16.58 -15.99
CA GLY A 469 -23.36 17.22 -17.01
C GLY A 469 -24.32 18.27 -16.42
N SER A 470 -25.00 17.93 -15.33
CA SER A 470 -25.89 18.85 -14.62
C SER A 470 -25.13 20.08 -14.09
N LEU A 471 -23.98 19.85 -13.44
CA LEU A 471 -23.10 20.91 -12.97
C LEU A 471 -22.56 21.77 -14.11
N THR A 472 -22.23 21.19 -15.27
CA THR A 472 -21.79 21.92 -16.46
C THR A 472 -22.85 22.90 -16.91
N GLY A 473 -24.13 22.48 -16.97
CA GLY A 473 -25.25 23.37 -17.30
C GLY A 473 -25.42 24.51 -16.28
N VAL A 474 -25.30 24.22 -14.99
CA VAL A 474 -25.35 25.24 -13.93
C VAL A 474 -24.18 26.22 -14.05
N PHE A 475 -22.96 25.72 -14.16
CA PHE A 475 -21.77 26.58 -14.31
C PHE A 475 -21.81 27.41 -15.57
N ALA A 476 -22.33 26.87 -16.68
CA ALA A 476 -22.52 27.65 -17.89
C ALA A 476 -23.43 28.88 -17.66
N THR A 477 -24.55 28.69 -16.93
CA THR A 477 -25.47 29.79 -16.60
C THR A 477 -24.90 30.83 -15.64
N VAL A 478 -23.99 30.41 -14.73
CA VAL A 478 -23.30 31.32 -13.79
C VAL A 478 -22.17 32.09 -14.45
N ILE A 479 -21.39 31.43 -15.32
CA ILE A 479 -20.23 32.02 -16.00
C ILE A 479 -20.67 32.93 -17.15
N LEU A 480 -21.80 32.60 -17.81
CA LEU A 480 -22.30 33.36 -18.97
C LEU A 480 -22.38 34.89 -18.73
N PRO A 481 -23.03 35.42 -17.66
CA PRO A 481 -23.10 36.85 -17.40
C PRO A 481 -21.75 37.50 -17.18
N ILE A 482 -20.79 36.76 -16.62
CA ILE A 482 -19.42 37.26 -16.42
C ILE A 482 -18.73 37.45 -17.77
N VAL A 483 -18.86 36.47 -18.67
CA VAL A 483 -18.32 36.53 -20.03
C VAL A 483 -18.99 37.63 -20.81
N GLU A 484 -20.31 37.79 -20.73
CA GLU A 484 -21.08 38.86 -21.38
C GLU A 484 -20.60 40.23 -20.95
N LYS A 485 -20.40 40.45 -19.66
CA LYS A 485 -19.95 41.72 -19.09
C LYS A 485 -18.51 42.08 -19.50
N ILE A 486 -17.58 41.08 -19.43
CA ILE A 486 -16.16 41.30 -19.75
C ILE A 486 -15.97 41.61 -21.22
N PHE A 487 -16.67 40.91 -22.10
CA PHE A 487 -16.46 41.01 -23.55
C PHE A 487 -17.47 41.92 -24.26
N GLY A 488 -18.47 42.43 -23.56
CA GLY A 488 -19.52 43.28 -24.11
C GLY A 488 -20.35 42.60 -25.20
N ARG A 489 -20.59 41.30 -25.03
CA ARG A 489 -21.41 40.46 -25.91
C ARG A 489 -22.54 39.84 -25.13
N TYR A 490 -23.77 40.00 -25.58
CA TYR A 490 -24.96 39.50 -24.88
C TYR A 490 -25.58 38.31 -25.61
N SER A 491 -26.00 37.31 -24.85
CA SER A 491 -26.79 36.17 -25.35
C SER A 491 -28.26 36.54 -25.50
N ASN A 492 -29.04 35.70 -26.19
CA ASN A 492 -30.48 35.83 -26.26
C ASN A 492 -31.14 35.85 -24.87
N ILE A 493 -30.57 35.13 -23.92
CA ILE A 493 -31.06 35.09 -22.52
C ILE A 493 -30.92 36.48 -21.88
N ALA A 494 -29.76 37.10 -21.98
CA ALA A 494 -29.53 38.45 -21.44
C ALA A 494 -30.42 39.49 -22.12
N LEU A 495 -30.60 39.40 -23.44
CA LEU A 495 -31.49 40.34 -24.16
C LEU A 495 -32.94 40.22 -23.67
N ILE A 496 -33.44 39.02 -23.40
CA ILE A 496 -34.78 38.81 -22.87
C ILE A 496 -34.87 39.32 -21.43
N GLU A 497 -33.85 39.06 -20.60
CA GLU A 497 -33.80 39.61 -19.23
C GLU A 497 -33.80 41.15 -19.22
N TYR A 498 -33.18 41.83 -20.18
CA TYR A 498 -33.22 43.30 -20.31
C TYR A 498 -34.57 43.82 -20.78
N THR A 499 -35.39 43.01 -21.45
CA THR A 499 -36.74 43.40 -21.91
C THR A 499 -37.82 43.06 -20.88
N ASP A 500 -37.47 42.50 -19.71
CA ASP A 500 -38.43 42.19 -18.66
C ASP A 500 -39.08 43.47 -18.10
N PHE A 501 -40.42 43.50 -18.09
CA PHE A 501 -41.21 44.61 -17.57
C PHE A 501 -41.07 44.85 -16.07
N ASN A 502 -40.48 43.93 -15.34
CA ASN A 502 -40.11 44.12 -13.92
C ASN A 502 -38.89 45.06 -13.77
N ASN A 503 -38.18 45.35 -14.85
CA ASN A 503 -37.10 46.33 -14.81
C ASN A 503 -37.67 47.74 -14.48
N PRO A 504 -37.22 48.39 -13.41
CA PRO A 504 -37.78 49.66 -12.94
C PRO A 504 -37.68 50.77 -13.98
N LEU A 505 -36.62 50.77 -14.85
CA LEU A 505 -36.46 51.75 -15.93
C LEU A 505 -37.50 51.55 -17.04
N LEU A 506 -37.72 50.29 -17.46
CA LEU A 506 -38.72 49.99 -18.50
C LEU A 506 -40.13 50.28 -17.99
N ARG A 507 -40.44 49.96 -16.72
CA ARG A 507 -41.69 50.28 -16.09
C ARG A 507 -41.94 51.78 -16.00
N ARG A 508 -40.89 52.58 -15.70
CA ARG A 508 -40.98 54.04 -15.72
C ARG A 508 -41.23 54.56 -17.13
N LEU A 509 -40.52 54.04 -18.13
CA LEU A 509 -40.72 54.40 -19.52
C LEU A 509 -42.16 54.14 -19.98
N GLN A 510 -42.73 53.00 -19.60
CA GLN A 510 -44.12 52.64 -19.93
C GLN A 510 -45.14 53.56 -19.27
N ILE A 511 -44.88 54.01 -18.04
CA ILE A 511 -45.81 54.87 -17.29
C ILE A 511 -45.61 56.34 -17.64
N GLU A 512 -44.35 56.83 -17.71
CA GLU A 512 -44.06 58.25 -17.89
C GLU A 512 -44.04 58.68 -19.38
N ALA A 513 -43.71 57.74 -20.31
CA ALA A 513 -43.66 58.02 -21.75
C ALA A 513 -44.26 56.88 -22.59
N PRO A 514 -45.57 56.56 -22.45
CA PRO A 514 -46.20 55.42 -23.10
C PRO A 514 -46.10 55.47 -24.63
N GLY A 515 -46.17 56.66 -25.25
CA GLY A 515 -46.01 56.81 -26.67
C GLY A 515 -44.64 56.38 -27.18
N THR A 516 -43.56 56.74 -26.49
CA THR A 516 -42.19 56.35 -26.84
C THR A 516 -42.01 54.81 -26.64
N TYR A 517 -42.60 54.25 -25.60
CA TYR A 517 -42.58 52.79 -25.38
C TYR A 517 -43.27 52.06 -26.52
N HIS A 518 -44.52 52.42 -26.89
CA HIS A 518 -45.28 51.81 -27.99
C HIS A 518 -44.54 51.96 -29.35
N HIS A 519 -44.00 53.13 -29.61
CA HIS A 519 -43.20 53.36 -30.82
C HIS A 519 -41.98 52.40 -30.87
N SER A 520 -41.24 52.24 -29.80
CA SER A 520 -40.08 51.31 -29.71
C SER A 520 -40.48 49.86 -29.96
N VAL A 521 -41.63 49.42 -29.41
CA VAL A 521 -42.17 48.06 -29.62
C VAL A 521 -42.55 47.87 -31.08
N MET A 522 -43.25 48.84 -31.72
CA MET A 522 -43.62 48.76 -33.13
C MET A 522 -42.40 48.74 -34.05
N VAL A 523 -41.38 49.55 -33.77
CA VAL A 523 -40.10 49.54 -34.49
C VAL A 523 -39.40 48.19 -34.35
N SER A 524 -39.44 47.56 -33.17
CA SER A 524 -38.84 46.24 -32.97
C SER A 524 -39.51 45.18 -33.84
N PHE A 525 -40.85 45.14 -33.91
CA PHE A 525 -41.60 44.24 -34.81
C PHE A 525 -41.29 44.45 -36.26
N LEU A 526 -41.23 45.70 -36.72
CA LEU A 526 -40.89 46.02 -38.11
C LEU A 526 -39.44 45.59 -38.43
N ALA A 527 -38.51 45.80 -37.51
CA ALA A 527 -37.11 45.42 -37.68
C ALA A 527 -36.95 43.88 -37.70
N GLU A 528 -37.69 43.16 -36.86
CA GLU A 528 -37.72 41.69 -36.85
C GLU A 528 -38.20 41.14 -38.20
N HIS A 529 -39.35 41.62 -38.70
CA HIS A 529 -39.87 41.20 -39.98
C HIS A 529 -38.99 41.58 -41.19
N ALA A 530 -38.26 42.68 -41.08
CA ALA A 530 -37.31 43.08 -42.12
C ALA A 530 -36.01 42.27 -42.10
N ALA A 531 -35.67 41.66 -40.95
CA ALA A 531 -34.48 40.86 -40.78
C ALA A 531 -34.71 39.36 -41.05
N ALA A 532 -35.95 38.89 -40.97
CA ALA A 532 -36.36 37.52 -41.27
C ALA A 532 -36.37 37.27 -42.81
#